data_5cde6a13c2eb2166a9f9999824452260
#
_entry.id   5cde6a13c2eb2166a9f9999824452260
#
_cell.length_a   1.000
_cell.length_b   1.000
_cell.length_c   1.000
_cell.angle_alpha   90.00
_cell.angle_beta   90.00
_cell.angle_gamma   90.00
#
_symmetry.space_group_name_H-M   'P 1'
#
loop_
_entity.id
_entity.type
_entity.pdbx_description
1 polymer ?
#
loop_
_entity_poly.entity_id
_entity_poly.type
_entity_poly.pdbx_seq_one_letter_code
_entity_poly.pdbx_strand_id
1 'polypeptide(L)'
;AVPAQQFGGNPPSVSWKQINNKAVRVIFPTGLDSQAMRIASIIDYLAINKPDSLGNKLKQINLILQNETVIPNAYVGMGPFRSEFFTTPPANNFEQGSTPWNDQLALHEYRHVMQYNNFNRGLSKTLHTLLGDDGLSIATNAAIPDWFFEGDAVFSETILSKQGRGRLPLFMNGFSALWQANKKYSWMKLRNGSLKDYVPDHYQLGYLLVNYGHKKYGDDFWKNVTQHA
;
A
#
# COMPACT_ATOMS: atom_id res chain seq x y z
N ALA A 1 -0.78 22.11 -4.72
CA ALA A 1 -0.36 21.28 -5.83
C ALA A 1 1.02 20.72 -5.46
N VAL A 2 1.10 19.46 -5.13
CA VAL A 2 2.39 18.77 -5.02
C VAL A 2 2.88 18.65 -6.47
N PRO A 3 4.07 19.16 -6.81
CA PRO A 3 4.60 18.95 -8.15
C PRO A 3 4.68 17.44 -8.36
N ALA A 4 4.07 16.96 -9.44
CA ALA A 4 4.21 15.58 -9.85
C ALA A 4 5.70 15.25 -9.89
N GLN A 5 6.10 14.15 -9.27
CA GLN A 5 7.48 13.70 -9.29
C GLN A 5 7.95 13.65 -10.74
N GLN A 6 8.97 14.43 -11.06
CA GLN A 6 9.54 14.41 -12.41
C GLN A 6 10.15 13.05 -12.65
N PHE A 7 9.61 12.35 -13.62
CA PHE A 7 10.21 11.14 -14.14
C PHE A 7 11.66 11.47 -14.58
N GLY A 8 12.63 10.75 -14.05
CA GLY A 8 14.04 10.98 -14.39
C GLY A 8 14.74 12.06 -13.59
N GLY A 9 14.27 12.40 -12.37
CA GLY A 9 14.90 13.37 -11.48
C GLY A 9 16.26 12.92 -10.89
N ASN A 10 16.75 11.74 -11.21
CA ASN A 10 18.05 11.28 -10.73
C ASN A 10 19.18 11.85 -11.59
N PRO A 11 20.32 12.25 -10.98
CA PRO A 11 21.49 12.70 -11.73
C PRO A 11 21.97 11.64 -12.74
N PRO A 12 22.43 12.05 -13.93
CA PRO A 12 22.95 11.11 -14.94
C PRO A 12 24.16 10.28 -14.47
N SER A 13 24.83 10.73 -13.43
CA SER A 13 26.00 10.07 -12.81
C SER A 13 25.63 8.87 -11.94
N VAL A 14 24.35 8.65 -11.63
CA VAL A 14 23.91 7.53 -10.79
C VAL A 14 24.10 6.22 -11.54
N SER A 15 24.90 5.33 -10.96
CA SER A 15 25.08 3.97 -11.45
C SER A 15 24.03 3.05 -10.82
N TRP A 16 23.29 2.35 -11.67
CA TRP A 16 22.19 1.48 -11.25
C TRP A 16 22.59 0.01 -11.26
N LYS A 17 22.08 -0.72 -10.28
CA LYS A 17 22.15 -2.18 -10.15
C LYS A 17 20.75 -2.77 -10.12
N GLN A 18 20.66 -4.10 -10.25
CA GLN A 18 19.39 -4.80 -10.06
C GLN A 18 19.56 -6.14 -9.37
N ILE A 19 18.55 -6.52 -8.59
CA ILE A 19 18.31 -7.87 -8.09
C ILE A 19 17.02 -8.35 -8.73
N ASN A 20 17.04 -9.58 -9.28
CA ASN A 20 15.90 -10.10 -10.02
C ASN A 20 15.53 -11.50 -9.48
N ASN A 21 14.31 -11.64 -8.95
CA ASN A 21 13.70 -12.91 -8.56
C ASN A 21 12.31 -13.06 -9.20
N LYS A 22 11.57 -14.12 -8.87
CA LYS A 22 10.25 -14.38 -9.46
C LYS A 22 9.18 -13.34 -9.10
N ALA A 23 9.28 -12.74 -7.93
CA ALA A 23 8.28 -11.82 -7.39
C ALA A 23 8.58 -10.35 -7.72
N VAL A 24 9.85 -9.97 -7.70
CA VAL A 24 10.27 -8.57 -7.84
C VAL A 24 11.58 -8.43 -8.60
N ARG A 25 11.68 -7.38 -9.39
CA ARG A 25 12.94 -6.84 -9.91
C ARG A 25 13.21 -5.53 -9.17
N VAL A 26 14.17 -5.55 -8.23
CA VAL A 26 14.57 -4.35 -7.51
C VAL A 26 15.67 -3.66 -8.29
N ILE A 27 15.45 -2.42 -8.67
CA ILE A 27 16.39 -1.52 -9.37
C ILE A 27 16.83 -0.47 -8.37
N PHE A 28 18.12 -0.29 -8.16
CA PHE A 28 18.62 0.56 -7.08
C PHE A 28 19.96 1.21 -7.43
N PRO A 29 20.26 2.39 -6.88
CA PRO A 29 21.56 3.03 -6.98
C PRO A 29 22.65 2.21 -6.30
N THR A 30 23.87 2.26 -6.84
CA THR A 30 25.06 1.67 -6.19
C THR A 30 25.17 2.17 -4.75
N GLY A 31 25.43 1.27 -3.81
CA GLY A 31 25.52 1.56 -2.37
C GLY A 31 24.28 1.16 -1.56
N LEU A 32 23.17 0.83 -2.21
CA LEU A 32 21.96 0.32 -1.54
C LEU A 32 21.82 -1.21 -1.59
N ASP A 33 22.90 -1.93 -1.80
CA ASP A 33 22.90 -3.39 -2.00
C ASP A 33 22.21 -4.14 -0.83
N SER A 34 22.51 -3.77 0.41
CA SER A 34 21.91 -4.41 1.60
C SER A 34 20.42 -4.14 1.72
N GLN A 35 20.00 -2.91 1.49
CA GLN A 35 18.58 -2.53 1.51
C GLN A 35 17.80 -3.24 0.40
N ALA A 36 18.36 -3.26 -0.80
CA ALA A 36 17.75 -3.93 -1.95
C ALA A 36 17.60 -5.44 -1.72
N MET A 37 18.61 -6.10 -1.18
CA MET A 37 18.53 -7.53 -0.82
C MET A 37 17.49 -7.80 0.26
N ARG A 38 17.41 -6.96 1.30
CA ARG A 38 16.41 -7.09 2.35
C ARG A 38 15.00 -6.95 1.82
N ILE A 39 14.73 -5.91 1.05
CA ILE A 39 13.42 -5.67 0.41
C ILE A 39 13.05 -6.83 -0.51
N ALA A 40 13.97 -7.26 -1.38
CA ALA A 40 13.74 -8.39 -2.28
C ALA A 40 13.40 -9.68 -1.51
N SER A 41 14.08 -9.93 -0.38
CA SER A 41 13.84 -11.11 0.46
C SER A 41 12.47 -11.07 1.14
N ILE A 42 12.03 -9.89 1.63
CA ILE A 42 10.70 -9.71 2.24
C ILE A 42 9.63 -9.96 1.18
N ILE A 43 9.75 -9.35 0.01
CA ILE A 43 8.77 -9.51 -1.07
C ILE A 43 8.70 -10.97 -1.55
N ASP A 44 9.85 -11.63 -1.68
CA ASP A 44 9.89 -13.05 -2.08
C ASP A 44 9.21 -13.94 -1.03
N TYR A 45 9.46 -13.69 0.25
CA TYR A 45 8.77 -14.37 1.36
C TYR A 45 7.24 -14.17 1.29
N LEU A 46 6.78 -12.95 1.05
CA LEU A 46 5.35 -12.63 0.93
C LEU A 46 4.72 -13.31 -0.30
N ALA A 47 5.44 -13.33 -1.41
CA ALA A 47 4.97 -13.97 -2.63
C ALA A 47 4.84 -15.50 -2.50
N ILE A 48 5.79 -16.15 -1.81
CA ILE A 48 5.80 -17.60 -1.61
C ILE A 48 4.73 -18.02 -0.60
N ASN A 49 4.71 -17.38 0.55
CA ASN A 49 3.84 -17.79 1.66
C ASN A 49 2.42 -17.27 1.54
N LYS A 50 2.20 -16.22 0.72
CA LYS A 50 0.88 -15.60 0.47
C LYS A 50 0.04 -15.43 1.73
N PRO A 51 0.61 -14.89 2.81
CA PRO A 51 -0.16 -14.67 4.01
C PRO A 51 -1.30 -13.71 3.69
N ASP A 52 -2.51 -13.99 4.15
CA ASP A 52 -3.69 -13.16 3.93
C ASP A 52 -3.96 -12.85 2.45
N SER A 53 -4.07 -13.89 1.62
CA SER A 53 -4.16 -13.76 0.17
C SER A 53 -5.52 -13.24 -0.31
N LEU A 54 -5.54 -12.17 -1.12
CA LEU A 54 -6.71 -11.72 -1.89
C LEU A 54 -6.98 -12.60 -3.13
N GLY A 55 -6.06 -13.49 -3.46
CA GLY A 55 -6.13 -14.40 -4.61
C GLY A 55 -4.76 -14.96 -4.97
N ASN A 56 -4.66 -15.63 -6.12
CA ASN A 56 -3.47 -16.35 -6.52
C ASN A 56 -2.70 -15.72 -7.70
N LYS A 57 -3.14 -14.56 -8.18
CA LYS A 57 -2.47 -13.88 -9.29
C LYS A 57 -1.32 -13.05 -8.75
N LEU A 58 -0.11 -13.42 -9.11
CA LEU A 58 1.09 -12.66 -8.81
C LEU A 58 1.86 -12.47 -10.12
N LYS A 59 2.14 -11.20 -10.45
CA LYS A 59 3.06 -10.81 -11.52
C LYS A 59 4.30 -10.22 -10.86
N GLN A 60 5.44 -10.43 -11.47
CA GLN A 60 6.66 -9.74 -11.09
C GLN A 60 6.45 -8.22 -11.18
N ILE A 61 6.85 -7.50 -10.15
CA ILE A 61 6.83 -6.03 -10.11
C ILE A 61 8.25 -5.48 -10.29
N ASN A 62 8.37 -4.38 -11.03
CA ASN A 62 9.58 -3.57 -11.04
C ASN A 62 9.49 -2.60 -9.84
N LEU A 63 10.48 -2.66 -8.97
CA LEU A 63 10.58 -1.81 -7.79
C LEU A 63 11.84 -0.98 -7.88
N ILE A 64 11.70 0.35 -7.81
CA ILE A 64 12.80 1.29 -7.91
C ILE A 64 13.06 1.87 -6.52
N LEU A 65 14.32 1.81 -6.06
CA LEU A 65 14.73 2.47 -4.83
C LEU A 65 15.27 3.87 -5.15
N GLN A 66 14.75 4.85 -4.44
CA GLN A 66 15.12 6.27 -4.57
C GLN A 66 15.77 6.75 -3.27
N ASN A 67 17.00 7.22 -3.33
CA ASN A 67 17.74 7.75 -2.17
C ASN A 67 18.09 9.25 -2.27
N GLU A 68 17.88 9.85 -3.43
CA GLU A 68 18.15 11.27 -3.70
C GLU A 68 16.92 12.14 -3.40
N THR A 69 16.29 11.93 -2.24
CA THR A 69 15.08 12.64 -1.85
C THR A 69 14.99 12.77 -0.33
N VAL A 70 14.30 13.81 0.12
CA VAL A 70 13.96 14.04 1.54
C VAL A 70 12.49 13.67 1.84
N ILE A 71 11.75 13.21 0.82
CA ILE A 71 10.33 12.87 0.96
C ILE A 71 10.22 11.40 1.38
N PRO A 72 9.68 11.10 2.58
CA PRO A 72 9.40 9.73 3.00
C PRO A 72 8.10 9.26 2.34
N ASN A 73 8.20 8.48 1.29
CA ASN A 73 7.03 7.98 0.58
C ASN A 73 7.33 6.66 -0.12
N ALA A 74 6.26 5.98 -0.55
CA ALA A 74 6.31 4.92 -1.54
C ALA A 74 4.99 4.89 -2.30
N TYR A 75 4.95 4.20 -3.43
CA TYR A 75 3.71 3.98 -4.15
C TYR A 75 3.82 2.81 -5.13
N VAL A 76 2.66 2.28 -5.50
CA VAL A 76 2.49 1.38 -6.66
C VAL A 76 1.72 2.12 -7.74
N GLY A 77 2.37 2.35 -8.88
CA GLY A 77 1.76 2.94 -10.06
C GLY A 77 1.36 1.90 -11.08
N MET A 78 0.30 2.17 -11.86
CA MET A 78 -0.21 1.24 -12.85
C MET A 78 0.11 1.60 -14.30
N GLY A 79 0.49 2.81 -14.58
CA GLY A 79 0.90 3.20 -15.93
C GLY A 79 2.32 3.81 -15.98
N PRO A 80 3.39 3.02 -16.13
CA PRO A 80 3.54 1.57 -16.18
C PRO A 80 3.49 0.92 -14.80
N PHE A 81 3.15 -0.36 -14.73
CA PHE A 81 3.05 -1.12 -13.48
C PHE A 81 4.42 -1.26 -12.82
N ARG A 82 4.62 -0.48 -11.76
CA ARG A 82 5.86 -0.41 -11.00
C ARG A 82 5.60 0.05 -9.57
N SER A 83 6.58 -0.14 -8.71
CA SER A 83 6.62 0.46 -7.39
C SER A 83 7.88 1.31 -7.23
N GLU A 84 7.78 2.39 -6.45
CA GLU A 84 8.93 3.22 -6.08
C GLU A 84 8.96 3.41 -4.57
N PHE A 85 10.12 3.14 -3.96
CA PHE A 85 10.38 3.33 -2.54
C PHE A 85 11.40 4.44 -2.33
N PHE A 86 11.02 5.43 -1.56
CA PHE A 86 11.91 6.48 -1.10
C PHE A 86 12.54 6.02 0.22
N THR A 87 13.83 5.76 0.20
CA THR A 87 14.54 5.10 1.31
C THR A 87 14.79 6.00 2.51
N THR A 88 14.57 7.33 2.37
CA THR A 88 14.63 8.30 3.47
C THR A 88 13.44 8.08 4.41
N PRO A 89 13.67 7.73 5.68
CA PRO A 89 12.58 7.53 6.63
C PRO A 89 11.92 8.85 7.02
N PRO A 90 10.65 8.82 7.48
CA PRO A 90 9.99 10.00 8.01
C PRO A 90 10.73 10.52 9.25
N ALA A 91 10.74 11.85 9.42
CA ALA A 91 11.36 12.50 10.58
C ALA A 91 10.65 12.17 11.90
N ASN A 92 9.38 11.76 11.83
CA ASN A 92 8.55 11.40 12.97
C ASN A 92 8.07 9.95 12.84
N ASN A 93 8.52 9.08 13.74
CA ASN A 93 8.17 7.66 13.77
C ASN A 93 6.97 7.34 14.66
N PHE A 94 6.35 8.30 15.32
CA PHE A 94 5.23 8.02 16.25
C PHE A 94 4.01 7.40 15.56
N GLU A 95 3.78 7.72 14.29
CA GLU A 95 2.68 7.17 13.48
C GLU A 95 3.08 5.91 12.73
N GLN A 96 4.37 5.62 12.63
CA GLN A 96 4.90 4.48 11.86
C GLN A 96 5.39 3.32 12.74
N GLY A 97 5.63 3.58 14.03
CA GLY A 97 6.17 2.60 14.95
C GLY A 97 7.67 2.36 14.78
N SER A 98 8.15 1.23 15.31
CA SER A 98 9.57 0.88 15.31
C SER A 98 9.97 -0.12 14.21
N THR A 99 9.07 -0.44 13.30
CA THR A 99 9.42 -1.25 12.13
C THR A 99 10.41 -0.46 11.25
N PRO A 100 11.54 -1.05 10.82
CA PRO A 100 12.44 -0.38 9.90
C PRO A 100 11.69 0.11 8.66
N TRP A 101 11.98 1.34 8.22
CA TRP A 101 11.24 2.01 7.15
C TRP A 101 11.11 1.17 5.88
N ASN A 102 12.22 0.61 5.40
CA ASN A 102 12.21 -0.21 4.18
C ASN A 102 11.39 -1.51 4.33
N ASP A 103 11.35 -2.08 5.53
CA ASP A 103 10.53 -3.27 5.82
C ASP A 103 9.05 -2.92 5.80
N GLN A 104 8.69 -1.79 6.40
CA GLN A 104 7.32 -1.30 6.41
C GLN A 104 6.83 -1.00 4.99
N LEU A 105 7.64 -0.32 4.17
CA LEU A 105 7.33 -0.09 2.77
C LEU A 105 7.13 -1.41 2.02
N ALA A 106 8.02 -2.39 2.22
CA ALA A 106 7.89 -3.68 1.55
C ALA A 106 6.60 -4.42 1.93
N LEU A 107 6.20 -4.39 3.21
CA LEU A 107 4.96 -5.02 3.67
C LEU A 107 3.72 -4.31 3.11
N HIS A 108 3.71 -2.98 3.14
CA HIS A 108 2.56 -2.16 2.73
C HIS A 108 2.39 -2.13 1.21
N GLU A 109 3.43 -1.74 0.48
CA GLU A 109 3.34 -1.56 -0.97
C GLU A 109 3.18 -2.88 -1.72
N TYR A 110 3.79 -3.97 -1.22
CA TYR A 110 3.57 -5.26 -1.86
C TYR A 110 2.12 -5.74 -1.69
N ARG A 111 1.41 -5.29 -0.65
CA ARG A 111 -0.04 -5.52 -0.54
C ARG A 111 -0.79 -4.87 -1.70
N HIS A 112 -0.45 -3.64 -2.09
CA HIS A 112 -1.04 -3.00 -3.27
C HIS A 112 -0.72 -3.75 -4.57
N VAL A 113 0.48 -4.29 -4.72
CA VAL A 113 0.81 -5.17 -5.85
C VAL A 113 -0.12 -6.38 -5.91
N MET A 114 -0.39 -7.01 -4.77
CA MET A 114 -1.32 -8.15 -4.67
C MET A 114 -2.76 -7.73 -5.01
N GLN A 115 -3.21 -6.58 -4.53
CA GLN A 115 -4.53 -6.02 -4.81
C GLN A 115 -4.71 -5.82 -6.32
N TYR A 116 -3.84 -5.06 -6.97
CA TYR A 116 -3.94 -4.79 -8.40
C TYR A 116 -3.85 -6.05 -9.27
N ASN A 117 -3.01 -7.01 -8.91
CA ASN A 117 -2.94 -8.29 -9.61
C ASN A 117 -4.25 -9.10 -9.51
N ASN A 118 -4.94 -9.02 -8.37
CA ASN A 118 -6.14 -9.81 -8.12
C ASN A 118 -7.44 -9.11 -8.51
N PHE A 119 -7.45 -7.77 -8.64
CA PHE A 119 -8.60 -6.99 -9.12
C PHE A 119 -8.73 -6.96 -10.66
N ASN A 120 -7.76 -7.49 -11.39
CA ASN A 120 -7.82 -7.62 -12.85
C ASN A 120 -8.76 -8.76 -13.26
N ARG A 121 -10.08 -8.50 -13.19
CA ARG A 121 -11.18 -9.45 -13.43
C ARG A 121 -12.39 -8.73 -14.06
N GLY A 122 -13.33 -9.50 -14.61
CA GLY A 122 -14.58 -8.95 -15.12
C GLY A 122 -14.38 -7.71 -15.98
N LEU A 123 -15.09 -6.64 -15.67
CA LEU A 123 -15.03 -5.37 -16.38
C LEU A 123 -13.62 -4.75 -16.36
N SER A 124 -12.92 -4.82 -15.22
CA SER A 124 -11.56 -4.28 -15.10
C SER A 124 -10.58 -5.01 -16.02
N LYS A 125 -10.72 -6.33 -16.19
CA LYS A 125 -9.93 -7.10 -17.16
C LYS A 125 -10.26 -6.70 -18.60
N THR A 126 -11.51 -6.46 -18.92
CA THR A 126 -11.92 -6.01 -20.26
C THR A 126 -11.31 -4.64 -20.58
N LEU A 127 -11.40 -3.69 -19.65
CA LEU A 127 -10.80 -2.38 -19.81
C LEU A 127 -9.27 -2.45 -19.88
N HIS A 128 -8.64 -3.33 -19.11
CA HIS A 128 -7.20 -3.59 -19.20
C HIS A 128 -6.81 -4.14 -20.60
N THR A 129 -7.62 -5.02 -21.18
CA THR A 129 -7.36 -5.56 -22.52
C THR A 129 -7.47 -4.49 -23.61
N LEU A 130 -8.38 -3.53 -23.46
CA LEU A 130 -8.63 -2.48 -24.45
C LEU A 130 -7.70 -1.26 -24.28
N LEU A 131 -7.39 -0.87 -23.06
CA LEU A 131 -6.71 0.39 -22.71
C LEU A 131 -5.41 0.18 -21.92
N GLY A 132 -4.97 -1.07 -21.73
CA GLY A 132 -3.78 -1.37 -20.94
C GLY A 132 -3.93 -1.07 -19.45
N ASP A 133 -2.82 -0.77 -18.79
CA ASP A 133 -2.76 -0.50 -17.35
C ASP A 133 -3.62 0.71 -16.95
N ASP A 134 -3.79 1.69 -17.82
CA ASP A 134 -4.68 2.85 -17.58
C ASP A 134 -6.14 2.43 -17.46
N GLY A 135 -6.59 1.51 -18.31
CA GLY A 135 -7.95 0.95 -18.24
C GLY A 135 -8.19 0.16 -16.95
N LEU A 136 -7.20 -0.60 -16.51
CA LEU A 136 -7.27 -1.28 -15.21
C LEU A 136 -7.33 -0.28 -14.05
N SER A 137 -6.51 0.78 -14.11
CA SER A 137 -6.47 1.84 -13.11
C SER A 137 -7.83 2.54 -12.96
N ILE A 138 -8.41 2.95 -14.08
CA ILE A 138 -9.72 3.62 -14.09
C ILE A 138 -10.80 2.70 -13.48
N ALA A 139 -10.84 1.43 -13.90
CA ALA A 139 -11.84 0.49 -13.43
C ALA A 139 -11.71 0.20 -11.94
N THR A 140 -10.49 -0.07 -11.46
CA THR A 140 -10.25 -0.39 -10.05
C THR A 140 -10.50 0.81 -9.13
N ASN A 141 -10.06 2.01 -9.51
CA ASN A 141 -10.29 3.21 -8.70
C ASN A 141 -11.77 3.64 -8.69
N ALA A 142 -12.53 3.33 -9.73
CA ALA A 142 -13.97 3.58 -9.74
C ALA A 142 -14.77 2.58 -8.89
N ALA A 143 -14.33 1.33 -8.83
CA ALA A 143 -15.04 0.25 -8.14
C ALA A 143 -14.65 0.09 -6.67
N ILE A 144 -13.38 0.30 -6.34
CA ILE A 144 -12.82 0.01 -5.02
C ILE A 144 -12.45 1.34 -4.34
N PRO A 145 -13.01 1.61 -3.16
CA PRO A 145 -12.75 2.87 -2.45
C PRO A 145 -11.37 2.89 -1.79
N ASP A 146 -10.76 4.08 -1.69
CA ASP A 146 -9.43 4.30 -1.11
C ASP A 146 -9.30 3.74 0.31
N TRP A 147 -10.35 3.84 1.12
CA TRP A 147 -10.33 3.28 2.48
C TRP A 147 -10.10 1.76 2.48
N PHE A 148 -10.53 1.04 1.44
CA PHE A 148 -10.28 -0.39 1.34
C PHE A 148 -8.83 -0.66 0.92
N PHE A 149 -8.34 0.04 -0.11
CA PHE A 149 -6.95 -0.12 -0.56
C PHE A 149 -5.97 0.07 0.59
N GLU A 150 -6.05 1.20 1.26
CA GLU A 150 -5.13 1.58 2.32
C GLU A 150 -5.40 0.82 3.63
N GLY A 151 -6.66 0.64 3.98
CA GLY A 151 -7.05 -0.09 5.19
C GLY A 151 -6.63 -1.55 5.16
N ASP A 152 -6.73 -2.21 4.01
CA ASP A 152 -6.27 -3.57 3.78
C ASP A 152 -4.74 -3.68 3.83
N ALA A 153 -4.03 -2.68 3.28
CA ALA A 153 -2.58 -2.63 3.38
C ALA A 153 -2.11 -2.41 4.83
N VAL A 154 -2.75 -1.52 5.60
CA VAL A 154 -2.47 -1.33 7.03
C VAL A 154 -2.83 -2.58 7.84
N PHE A 155 -3.91 -3.26 7.51
CA PHE A 155 -4.26 -4.54 8.15
C PHE A 155 -3.17 -5.58 7.89
N SER A 156 -2.74 -5.76 6.65
CA SER A 156 -1.70 -6.71 6.26
C SER A 156 -0.38 -6.41 6.97
N GLU A 157 0.13 -5.17 6.95
CA GLU A 157 1.35 -4.81 7.67
C GLU A 157 1.22 -5.06 9.19
N THR A 158 0.02 -4.89 9.74
CA THR A 158 -0.23 -5.07 11.18
C THR A 158 -0.21 -6.52 11.60
N ILE A 159 -0.76 -7.44 10.81
CA ILE A 159 -0.73 -8.87 11.12
C ILE A 159 0.63 -9.51 10.83
N LEU A 160 1.35 -9.02 9.84
CA LEU A 160 2.64 -9.55 9.39
C LEU A 160 3.84 -8.99 10.16
N SER A 161 3.64 -7.95 10.98
CA SER A 161 4.70 -7.37 11.80
C SER A 161 4.28 -7.27 13.27
N LYS A 162 5.28 -7.11 14.15
CA LYS A 162 5.04 -6.88 15.58
C LYS A 162 4.67 -5.42 15.89
N GLN A 163 4.88 -4.50 14.95
CA GLN A 163 4.83 -3.05 15.13
C GLN A 163 4.00 -2.33 14.05
N GLY A 164 3.15 -3.03 13.31
CA GLY A 164 2.31 -2.42 12.29
C GLY A 164 1.39 -1.34 12.85
N ARG A 165 1.06 -0.34 12.02
CA ARG A 165 0.34 0.89 12.40
C ARG A 165 -0.95 0.63 13.18
N GLY A 166 -1.70 -0.42 12.84
CA GLY A 166 -2.92 -0.79 13.56
C GLY A 166 -2.74 -1.20 15.03
N ARG A 167 -1.50 -1.41 15.50
CA ARG A 167 -1.17 -1.65 16.91
C ARG A 167 -0.80 -0.39 17.68
N LEU A 168 -0.63 0.73 17.00
CA LEU A 168 -0.16 1.97 17.60
C LEU A 168 -1.34 2.79 18.13
N PRO A 169 -1.36 3.15 19.43
CA PRO A 169 -2.43 3.98 19.98
C PRO A 169 -2.60 5.32 19.25
N LEU A 170 -1.48 5.94 18.82
CA LEU A 170 -1.51 7.22 18.13
C LEU A 170 -2.21 7.13 16.78
N PHE A 171 -2.04 6.03 16.04
CA PHE A 171 -2.74 5.79 14.78
C PHE A 171 -4.27 5.83 14.94
N MET A 172 -4.79 5.36 16.09
CA MET A 172 -6.22 5.33 16.37
C MET A 172 -6.73 6.56 17.15
N ASN A 173 -5.83 7.49 17.48
CA ASN A 173 -6.15 8.61 18.39
C ASN A 173 -7.29 9.50 17.87
N GLY A 174 -7.38 9.73 16.56
CA GLY A 174 -8.45 10.52 15.96
C GLY A 174 -9.85 9.93 16.22
N PHE A 175 -10.03 8.64 16.03
CA PHE A 175 -11.29 7.95 16.35
C PHE A 175 -11.55 7.91 17.84
N SER A 176 -10.53 7.65 18.66
CA SER A 176 -10.65 7.66 20.12
C SER A 176 -11.13 9.02 20.63
N ALA A 177 -10.60 10.11 20.09
CA ALA A 177 -11.02 11.47 20.44
C ALA A 177 -12.48 11.76 20.05
N LEU A 178 -12.91 11.34 18.86
CA LEU A 178 -14.31 11.47 18.44
C LEU A 178 -15.26 10.70 19.35
N TRP A 179 -14.91 9.48 19.74
CA TRP A 179 -15.74 8.66 20.66
C TRP A 179 -15.81 9.28 22.05
N GLN A 180 -14.69 9.75 22.61
CA GLN A 180 -14.68 10.43 23.90
C GLN A 180 -15.50 11.73 23.87
N ALA A 181 -15.45 12.47 22.77
CA ALA A 181 -16.27 13.66 22.57
C ALA A 181 -17.75 13.36 22.22
N ASN A 182 -18.15 12.09 22.20
CA ASN A 182 -19.48 11.60 21.76
C ASN A 182 -19.89 12.14 20.37
N LYS A 183 -18.92 12.40 19.49
CA LYS A 183 -19.18 12.86 18.12
C LYS A 183 -19.44 11.67 17.22
N LYS A 184 -20.64 11.66 16.61
CA LYS A 184 -21.05 10.67 15.64
C LYS A 184 -21.17 11.32 14.27
N TYR A 185 -20.42 10.78 13.29
CA TYR A 185 -20.50 11.24 11.91
C TYR A 185 -21.26 10.24 11.03
N SER A 186 -21.90 10.75 9.99
CA SER A 186 -22.50 9.91 8.98
C SER A 186 -21.41 9.17 8.19
N TRP A 187 -21.80 8.03 7.59
CA TRP A 187 -20.91 7.29 6.70
C TRP A 187 -20.27 8.16 5.62
N MET A 188 -21.08 8.99 4.96
CA MET A 188 -20.59 9.87 3.88
C MET A 188 -19.53 10.84 4.37
N LYS A 189 -19.67 11.35 5.58
CA LYS A 189 -18.68 12.26 6.19
C LYS A 189 -17.39 11.53 6.57
N LEU A 190 -17.48 10.33 7.14
CA LEU A 190 -16.31 9.51 7.45
C LEU A 190 -15.54 9.12 6.19
N ARG A 191 -16.27 8.71 5.14
CA ARG A 191 -15.69 8.28 3.87
C ARG A 191 -15.01 9.41 3.10
N ASN A 192 -15.66 10.58 3.02
CA ASN A 192 -15.24 11.66 2.13
C ASN A 192 -14.49 12.79 2.85
N GLY A 193 -14.37 12.72 4.18
CA GLY A 193 -13.82 13.81 4.97
C GLY A 193 -14.79 14.98 5.15
N SER A 194 -14.30 16.09 5.68
CA SER A 194 -15.05 17.34 5.89
C SER A 194 -14.11 18.54 5.79
N LEU A 195 -14.54 19.58 5.10
CA LEU A 195 -13.83 20.87 5.10
C LEU A 195 -14.03 21.67 6.38
N LYS A 196 -15.06 21.32 7.17
CA LYS A 196 -15.44 22.06 8.39
C LYS A 196 -14.97 21.38 9.67
N ASP A 197 -15.04 20.05 9.72
CA ASP A 197 -14.78 19.28 10.92
C ASP A 197 -13.59 18.36 10.72
N TYR A 198 -12.85 18.10 11.81
CA TYR A 198 -11.84 17.07 11.82
C TYR A 198 -12.48 15.70 11.60
N VAL A 199 -12.00 14.96 10.63
CA VAL A 199 -12.35 13.56 10.36
C VAL A 199 -11.05 12.79 10.25
N PRO A 200 -10.89 11.65 10.97
CA PRO A 200 -9.75 10.76 10.77
C PRO A 200 -9.67 10.32 9.31
N ASP A 201 -8.47 10.07 8.84
CA ASP A 201 -8.25 9.76 7.44
C ASP A 201 -8.74 8.35 7.04
N HIS A 202 -8.65 8.06 5.75
CA HIS A 202 -9.11 6.80 5.18
C HIS A 202 -8.24 5.59 5.55
N TYR A 203 -6.98 5.78 5.97
CA TYR A 203 -6.13 4.69 6.48
C TYR A 203 -6.69 4.10 7.78
N GLN A 204 -7.03 4.97 8.72
CA GLN A 204 -7.58 4.57 10.02
C GLN A 204 -8.98 3.99 9.86
N LEU A 205 -9.84 4.66 9.08
CA LEU A 205 -11.20 4.17 8.77
C LEU A 205 -11.14 2.79 8.10
N GLY A 206 -10.30 2.66 7.10
CA GLY A 206 -10.14 1.42 6.36
C GLY A 206 -9.64 0.28 7.21
N TYR A 207 -8.60 0.51 8.02
CA TYR A 207 -8.11 -0.49 8.96
C TYR A 207 -9.20 -1.00 9.90
N LEU A 208 -10.01 -0.10 10.48
CA LEU A 208 -11.12 -0.49 11.35
C LEU A 208 -12.13 -1.37 10.62
N LEU A 209 -12.52 -0.99 9.41
CA LEU A 209 -13.52 -1.72 8.62
C LEU A 209 -12.98 -3.08 8.15
N VAL A 210 -11.74 -3.12 7.66
CA VAL A 210 -11.12 -4.37 7.19
C VAL A 210 -10.93 -5.34 8.36
N ASN A 211 -10.39 -4.87 9.48
CA ASN A 211 -10.23 -5.68 10.69
C ASN A 211 -11.58 -6.17 11.26
N TYR A 212 -12.62 -5.33 11.23
CA TYR A 212 -13.97 -5.73 11.62
C TYR A 212 -14.51 -6.84 10.71
N GLY A 213 -14.32 -6.71 9.40
CA GLY A 213 -14.72 -7.72 8.43
C GLY A 213 -14.09 -9.09 8.72
N HIS A 214 -12.76 -9.13 8.90
CA HIS A 214 -12.05 -10.35 9.29
C HIS A 214 -12.56 -10.94 10.60
N LYS A 215 -12.68 -10.13 11.64
CA LYS A 215 -13.13 -10.60 12.95
C LYS A 215 -14.56 -11.13 12.96
N LYS A 216 -15.45 -10.52 12.19
CA LYS A 216 -16.87 -10.85 12.21
C LYS A 216 -17.27 -11.96 11.22
N TYR A 217 -16.63 -11.99 10.06
CA TYR A 217 -17.03 -12.84 8.95
C TYR A 217 -15.96 -13.86 8.53
N GLY A 218 -14.78 -13.84 9.18
CA GLY A 218 -13.67 -14.76 8.92
C GLY A 218 -12.65 -14.21 7.89
N ASP A 219 -11.54 -14.94 7.78
CA ASP A 219 -10.38 -14.50 7.01
C ASP A 219 -10.60 -14.42 5.50
N ASP A 220 -11.49 -15.24 4.96
CA ASP A 220 -11.82 -15.23 3.53
C ASP A 220 -12.86 -14.17 3.13
N PHE A 221 -13.39 -13.39 4.08
CA PHE A 221 -14.45 -12.43 3.81
C PHE A 221 -14.08 -11.43 2.71
N TRP A 222 -12.99 -10.71 2.88
CA TRP A 222 -12.58 -9.70 1.91
C TRP A 222 -12.12 -10.29 0.58
N LYS A 223 -11.52 -11.46 0.60
CA LYS A 223 -11.22 -12.21 -0.62
C LYS A 223 -12.49 -12.51 -1.41
N ASN A 224 -13.53 -13.00 -0.76
CA ASN A 224 -14.80 -13.29 -1.39
C ASN A 224 -15.49 -12.03 -1.92
N VAL A 225 -15.54 -10.96 -1.12
CA VAL A 225 -16.10 -9.66 -1.55
C VAL A 225 -15.37 -9.14 -2.79
N THR A 226 -14.04 -9.11 -2.78
CA THR A 226 -13.25 -8.54 -3.88
C THR A 226 -13.21 -9.44 -5.12
N GLN A 227 -13.55 -10.72 -4.99
CA GLN A 227 -13.64 -11.64 -6.12
C GLN A 227 -14.95 -11.51 -6.91
N HIS A 228 -15.98 -10.93 -6.30
CA HIS A 228 -17.32 -10.77 -6.87
C HIS A 228 -17.71 -9.31 -7.08
N ALA A 229 -16.81 -8.36 -6.80
CA ALA A 229 -17.01 -6.92 -7.01
C ALA A 229 -16.82 -6.52 -8.49
#